data_69134cc9c2d1c830f0d50750927e62ea
#
_entry.id   69134cc9c2d1c830f0d50750927e62ea
#
_cell.length_a   1.000
_cell.length_b   1.000
_cell.length_c   1.000
_cell.angle_alpha   90.00
_cell.angle_beta   90.00
_cell.angle_gamma   90.00
#
_symmetry.space_group_name_H-M   'P 1'
#
loop_
_entity.id
_entity.type
_entity.pdbx_description
1 polymer ?
#
loop_
_entity_poly.entity_id
_entity_poly.type
_entity_poly.pdbx_seq_one_letter_code
_entity_poly.pdbx_strand_id
1 'polypeptide(L)'
;MEIIIRNAVMEDCARIRPLQKEIADLHHDGRPDLFKTEARYFTEEAFAQRLQDPKHTILIAEADGQVVGYAFAWVIAYRNHSTYVDFDCFYIDDICVLKSHRRMGIGKQLFERCKETARQLHCKNMDLGVFSFNRDAIAFYEHCGMTERTRRMEYTL
;
A
#
# COMPACT_ATOMS: atom_id res chain seq x y z
N MET A 1 -22.54 -2.50 -9.44
CA MET A 1 -21.33 -1.69 -9.13
C MET A 1 -20.16 -2.34 -9.86
N GLU A 2 -19.66 -1.67 -10.86
CA GLU A 2 -18.47 -2.07 -11.61
C GLU A 2 -17.24 -1.50 -10.89
N ILE A 3 -16.22 -2.35 -10.66
CA ILE A 3 -14.96 -1.96 -10.02
C ILE A 3 -13.88 -1.98 -11.08
N ILE A 4 -13.21 -0.84 -11.27
CA ILE A 4 -12.12 -0.67 -12.22
C ILE A 4 -10.82 -0.45 -11.43
N ILE A 5 -9.81 -1.31 -11.67
CA ILE A 5 -8.46 -1.10 -11.16
C ILE A 5 -7.58 -0.54 -12.29
N ARG A 6 -7.06 0.65 -12.09
CA ARG A 6 -6.22 1.36 -13.07
C ARG A 6 -5.01 2.01 -12.43
N ASN A 7 -4.05 2.40 -13.26
CA ASN A 7 -2.97 3.26 -12.80
C ASN A 7 -3.52 4.65 -12.44
N ALA A 8 -2.87 5.29 -11.46
CA ALA A 8 -3.21 6.64 -11.04
C ALA A 8 -2.83 7.66 -12.09
N VAL A 9 -3.55 8.77 -12.10
CA VAL A 9 -3.24 10.01 -12.82
C VAL A 9 -3.15 11.16 -11.80
N MET A 10 -2.67 12.33 -12.22
CA MET A 10 -2.41 13.45 -11.31
C MET A 10 -3.66 13.90 -10.53
N GLU A 11 -4.81 13.86 -11.17
CA GLU A 11 -6.11 14.22 -10.58
C GLU A 11 -6.51 13.33 -9.40
N ASP A 12 -5.96 12.12 -9.34
CA ASP A 12 -6.25 11.20 -8.24
C ASP A 12 -5.61 11.63 -6.92
N CYS A 13 -4.58 12.48 -6.95
CA CYS A 13 -3.94 13.00 -5.74
C CYS A 13 -4.95 13.64 -4.77
N ALA A 14 -5.90 14.43 -5.30
CA ALA A 14 -6.96 15.00 -4.47
C ALA A 14 -8.04 13.98 -4.10
N ARG A 15 -8.34 13.02 -4.99
CA ARG A 15 -9.42 12.04 -4.83
C ARG A 15 -9.12 10.96 -3.79
N ILE A 16 -7.84 10.67 -3.51
CA ILE A 16 -7.43 9.70 -2.48
C ILE A 16 -7.40 10.28 -1.06
N ARG A 17 -7.53 11.59 -0.88
CA ARG A 17 -7.45 12.23 0.45
C ARG A 17 -8.39 11.65 1.50
N PRO A 18 -9.66 11.32 1.19
CA PRO A 18 -10.55 10.69 2.17
C PRO A 18 -10.02 9.33 2.66
N LEU A 19 -9.41 8.54 1.77
CA LEU A 19 -8.80 7.27 2.12
C LEU A 19 -7.56 7.45 3.00
N GLN A 20 -6.72 8.45 2.65
CA GLN A 20 -5.53 8.77 3.45
C GLN A 20 -5.91 9.22 4.87
N LYS A 21 -7.02 9.95 5.01
CA LYS A 21 -7.53 10.31 6.32
C LYS A 21 -7.96 9.08 7.12
N GLU A 22 -8.72 8.17 6.53
CA GLU A 22 -9.16 6.94 7.22
C GLU A 22 -7.99 6.09 7.72
N ILE A 23 -6.92 5.96 6.91
CA ILE A 23 -5.76 5.18 7.32
C ILE A 23 -4.89 5.91 8.35
N ALA A 24 -4.79 7.23 8.25
CA ALA A 24 -4.11 8.05 9.26
C ALA A 24 -4.80 7.94 10.62
N ASP A 25 -6.12 8.05 10.65
CA ASP A 25 -6.93 7.90 11.86
C ASP A 25 -6.72 6.48 12.46
N LEU A 26 -6.77 5.44 11.66
CA LEU A 26 -6.54 4.06 12.10
C LEU A 26 -5.15 3.87 12.73
N HIS A 27 -4.11 4.42 12.12
CA HIS A 27 -2.75 4.33 12.66
C HIS A 27 -2.60 5.14 13.95
N HIS A 28 -3.18 6.34 14.01
CA HIS A 28 -3.19 7.15 15.22
C HIS A 28 -3.93 6.45 16.37
N ASP A 29 -5.10 5.90 16.11
CA ASP A 29 -5.89 5.17 17.11
C ASP A 29 -5.13 3.93 17.64
N GLY A 30 -4.39 3.25 16.78
CA GLY A 30 -3.58 2.09 17.17
C GLY A 30 -2.30 2.44 17.90
N ARG A 31 -1.62 3.52 17.54
CA ARG A 31 -0.34 3.97 18.11
C ARG A 31 -0.25 5.50 18.13
N PRO A 32 -1.00 6.15 19.04
CA PRO A 32 -1.00 7.62 19.18
C PRO A 32 0.37 8.19 19.60
N ASP A 33 1.22 7.35 20.16
CA ASP A 33 2.60 7.68 20.49
C ASP A 33 3.54 7.78 19.28
N LEU A 34 3.17 7.17 18.14
CA LEU A 34 3.95 7.17 16.91
C LEU A 34 3.35 8.02 15.79
N PHE A 35 2.02 8.06 15.69
CA PHE A 35 1.34 8.67 14.56
C PHE A 35 0.62 9.96 14.95
N LYS A 36 0.80 11.00 14.12
CA LYS A 36 0.09 12.27 14.27
C LYS A 36 -1.37 12.12 13.84
N THR A 37 -2.25 12.93 14.44
CA THR A 37 -3.57 13.20 13.87
C THR A 37 -3.42 13.98 12.57
N GLU A 38 -4.34 13.77 11.62
CA GLU A 38 -4.39 14.49 10.34
C GLU A 38 -3.10 14.37 9.50
N ALA A 39 -2.41 13.23 9.60
CA ALA A 39 -1.21 12.98 8.82
C ALA A 39 -1.52 13.04 7.31
N ARG A 40 -0.71 13.83 6.57
CA ARG A 40 -0.71 13.81 5.11
C ARG A 40 0.43 12.93 4.64
N TYR A 41 0.09 11.89 3.89
CA TYR A 41 1.10 10.95 3.38
C TYR A 41 1.91 11.53 2.23
N PHE A 42 1.32 12.43 1.41
CA PHE A 42 2.01 13.03 0.27
C PHE A 42 1.59 14.48 0.04
N THR A 43 2.55 15.28 -0.42
CA THR A 43 2.28 16.54 -1.12
C THR A 43 1.95 16.24 -2.59
N GLU A 44 1.39 17.21 -3.31
CA GLU A 44 1.12 17.07 -4.76
C GLU A 44 2.42 16.86 -5.55
N GLU A 45 3.51 17.54 -5.14
CA GLU A 45 4.83 17.39 -5.76
C GLU A 45 5.39 15.97 -5.56
N ALA A 46 5.29 15.42 -4.36
CA ALA A 46 5.73 14.06 -4.07
C ALA A 46 4.90 13.01 -4.83
N PHE A 47 3.60 13.24 -5.00
CA PHE A 47 2.73 12.39 -5.80
C PHE A 47 3.11 12.44 -7.28
N ALA A 48 3.32 13.66 -7.84
CA ALA A 48 3.74 13.86 -9.22
C ALA A 48 5.09 13.19 -9.52
N GLN A 49 6.06 13.31 -8.61
CA GLN A 49 7.37 12.65 -8.73
C GLN A 49 7.22 11.13 -8.79
N ARG A 50 6.37 10.54 -7.94
CA ARG A 50 6.13 9.09 -7.95
C ARG A 50 5.43 8.59 -9.20
N LEU A 51 4.52 9.39 -9.79
CA LEU A 51 3.88 9.05 -11.07
C LEU A 51 4.87 8.97 -12.23
N GLN A 52 5.96 9.74 -12.18
CA GLN A 52 7.00 9.78 -13.21
C GLN A 52 8.11 8.75 -13.00
N ASP A 53 8.23 8.19 -11.81
CA ASP A 53 9.28 7.22 -11.49
C ASP A 53 8.81 5.80 -11.86
N PRO A 54 9.48 5.11 -12.81
CA PRO A 54 9.10 3.77 -13.24
C PRO A 54 9.24 2.70 -12.14
N LYS A 55 9.94 3.01 -11.06
CA LYS A 55 10.03 2.12 -9.90
C LYS A 55 8.79 2.18 -9.00
N HIS A 56 7.98 3.23 -9.12
CA HIS A 56 6.76 3.40 -8.33
C HIS A 56 5.54 2.89 -9.08
N THR A 57 4.63 2.32 -8.34
CA THR A 57 3.32 1.87 -8.83
C THR A 57 2.25 2.46 -7.94
N ILE A 58 1.34 3.23 -8.53
CA ILE A 58 0.18 3.77 -7.83
C ILE A 58 -1.06 3.25 -8.56
N LEU A 59 -1.85 2.44 -7.87
CA LEU A 59 -3.08 1.87 -8.39
C LEU A 59 -4.29 2.55 -7.72
N ILE A 60 -5.34 2.73 -8.49
CA ILE A 60 -6.62 3.28 -8.06
C ILE A 60 -7.70 2.24 -8.30
N ALA A 61 -8.53 2.03 -7.29
CA ALA A 61 -9.80 1.33 -7.42
C ALA A 61 -10.92 2.36 -7.52
N GLU A 62 -11.65 2.30 -8.62
CA GLU A 62 -12.77 3.19 -8.90
C GLU A 62 -14.06 2.37 -9.00
N ALA A 63 -15.12 2.85 -8.33
CA ALA A 63 -16.45 2.26 -8.38
C ALA A 63 -17.46 3.37 -8.71
N ASP A 64 -18.22 3.19 -9.79
CA ASP A 64 -19.25 4.14 -10.24
C ASP A 64 -18.74 5.60 -10.32
N GLY A 65 -17.48 5.79 -10.79
CA GLY A 65 -16.81 7.09 -10.93
C GLY A 65 -16.20 7.66 -9.65
N GLN A 66 -16.31 6.97 -8.51
CA GLN A 66 -15.71 7.37 -7.25
C GLN A 66 -14.43 6.56 -6.98
N VAL A 67 -13.37 7.21 -6.51
CA VAL A 67 -12.20 6.53 -5.99
C VAL A 67 -12.52 5.94 -4.62
N VAL A 68 -12.47 4.61 -4.53
CA VAL A 68 -12.86 3.86 -3.33
C VAL A 68 -11.71 3.05 -2.72
N GLY A 69 -10.58 3.02 -3.41
CA GLY A 69 -9.38 2.38 -2.91
C GLY A 69 -8.13 2.78 -3.69
N TYR A 70 -6.97 2.52 -3.10
CA TYR A 70 -5.67 2.70 -3.75
C TYR A 70 -4.65 1.69 -3.24
N ALA A 71 -3.57 1.52 -3.99
CA ALA A 71 -2.35 0.88 -3.54
C ALA A 71 -1.14 1.70 -3.95
N PHE A 72 -0.19 1.87 -3.02
CA PHE A 72 1.13 2.43 -3.27
C PHE A 72 2.19 1.36 -3.13
N ALA A 73 3.07 1.24 -4.12
CA ALA A 73 4.16 0.29 -4.10
C ALA A 73 5.36 0.82 -4.88
N TRP A 74 6.53 0.25 -4.62
CA TRP A 74 7.73 0.52 -5.42
C TRP A 74 8.69 -0.67 -5.41
N VAL A 75 9.63 -0.67 -6.35
CA VAL A 75 10.68 -1.68 -6.42
C VAL A 75 11.86 -1.27 -5.56
N ILE A 76 12.24 -2.14 -4.64
CA ILE A 76 13.49 -2.06 -3.88
C ILE A 76 14.49 -3.01 -4.54
N ALA A 77 15.57 -2.46 -5.09
CA ALA A 77 16.64 -3.23 -5.70
C ALA A 77 17.75 -3.50 -4.67
N TYR A 78 17.91 -4.76 -4.29
CA TYR A 78 19.04 -5.21 -3.47
C TYR A 78 20.19 -5.57 -4.40
N ARG A 79 21.30 -4.83 -4.32
CA ARG A 79 22.51 -5.05 -5.14
C ARG A 79 23.76 -4.92 -4.30
N ASN A 80 24.70 -5.83 -4.51
CA ASN A 80 26.01 -5.81 -3.83
C ASN A 80 25.91 -5.67 -2.30
N HIS A 81 24.87 -6.23 -1.71
CA HIS A 81 24.69 -6.21 -0.26
C HIS A 81 25.61 -7.21 0.40
N SER A 82 26.18 -6.88 1.57
CA SER A 82 27.16 -7.75 2.25
C SER A 82 26.60 -9.12 2.67
N THR A 83 25.27 -9.23 2.85
CA THR A 83 24.61 -10.44 3.37
C THR A 83 23.47 -10.98 2.51
N TYR A 84 22.86 -10.15 1.67
CA TYR A 84 21.79 -10.58 0.77
C TYR A 84 22.32 -10.85 -0.63
N VAL A 85 21.71 -11.85 -1.28
CA VAL A 85 21.86 -12.03 -2.72
C VAL A 85 21.20 -10.86 -3.47
N ASP A 86 21.57 -10.66 -4.72
CA ASP A 86 20.95 -9.63 -5.57
C ASP A 86 19.52 -10.05 -5.97
N PHE A 87 18.55 -9.19 -5.73
CA PHE A 87 17.16 -9.37 -6.16
C PHE A 87 16.38 -8.05 -6.14
N ASP A 88 15.24 -8.04 -6.81
CA ASP A 88 14.26 -6.97 -6.73
C ASP A 88 13.07 -7.43 -5.89
N CYS A 89 12.63 -6.56 -4.99
CA CYS A 89 11.45 -6.74 -4.16
C CYS A 89 10.40 -5.69 -4.51
N PHE A 90 9.16 -6.11 -4.73
CA PHE A 90 8.03 -5.20 -4.88
C PHE A 90 7.47 -4.90 -3.48
N TYR A 91 7.80 -3.72 -2.96
CA TYR A 91 7.38 -3.29 -1.64
C TYR A 91 6.04 -2.56 -1.72
N ILE A 92 5.03 -3.09 -1.03
CA ILE A 92 3.73 -2.44 -0.87
C ILE A 92 3.81 -1.54 0.36
N ASP A 93 3.75 -0.24 0.16
CA ASP A 93 3.77 0.75 1.24
C ASP A 93 2.41 0.83 1.92
N ASP A 94 1.35 0.83 1.10
CA ASP A 94 -0.01 1.03 1.59
C ASP A 94 -1.05 0.46 0.62
N ILE A 95 -2.06 -0.21 1.16
CA ILE A 95 -3.31 -0.55 0.46
C ILE A 95 -4.47 -0.08 1.34
N CYS A 96 -5.30 0.79 0.80
CA CYS A 96 -6.45 1.32 1.51
C CYS A 96 -7.73 1.15 0.69
N VAL A 97 -8.81 0.78 1.36
CA VAL A 97 -10.17 0.75 0.81
C VAL A 97 -11.09 1.48 1.78
N LEU A 98 -11.89 2.41 1.26
CA LEU A 98 -12.90 3.15 2.05
C LEU A 98 -13.71 2.19 2.90
N LYS A 99 -13.93 2.53 4.16
CA LYS A 99 -14.68 1.70 5.11
C LYS A 99 -16.06 1.28 4.58
N SER A 100 -16.74 2.20 3.87
CA SER A 100 -18.03 1.96 3.23
C SER A 100 -18.01 0.93 2.09
N HIS A 101 -16.82 0.63 1.53
CA HIS A 101 -16.62 -0.27 0.40
C HIS A 101 -15.77 -1.50 0.74
N ARG A 102 -15.49 -1.72 2.03
CA ARG A 102 -14.79 -2.93 2.47
C ARG A 102 -15.67 -4.17 2.32
N ARG A 103 -15.03 -5.36 2.29
CA ARG A 103 -15.67 -6.67 2.13
C ARG A 103 -16.38 -6.90 0.77
N MET A 104 -16.11 -6.01 -0.21
CA MET A 104 -16.62 -6.13 -1.59
C MET A 104 -15.55 -6.67 -2.57
N GLY A 105 -14.44 -7.20 -2.06
CA GLY A 105 -13.36 -7.77 -2.88
C GLY A 105 -12.40 -6.75 -3.49
N ILE A 106 -12.55 -5.45 -3.23
CA ILE A 106 -11.73 -4.37 -3.82
C ILE A 106 -10.26 -4.51 -3.41
N GLY A 107 -10.00 -4.71 -2.12
CA GLY A 107 -8.64 -4.91 -1.61
C GLY A 107 -7.94 -6.10 -2.28
N LYS A 108 -8.67 -7.20 -2.49
CA LYS A 108 -8.13 -8.38 -3.19
C LYS A 108 -7.79 -8.07 -4.65
N GLN A 109 -8.63 -7.31 -5.36
CA GLN A 109 -8.35 -6.90 -6.74
C GLN A 109 -7.11 -5.99 -6.82
N LEU A 110 -6.95 -5.02 -5.90
CA LEU A 110 -5.76 -4.19 -5.79
C LEU A 110 -4.51 -5.06 -5.53
N PHE A 111 -4.59 -5.99 -4.58
CA PHE A 111 -3.49 -6.90 -4.26
C PHE A 111 -3.10 -7.79 -5.45
N GLU A 112 -4.07 -8.39 -6.14
CA GLU A 112 -3.79 -9.20 -7.35
C GLU A 112 -3.16 -8.36 -8.45
N ARG A 113 -3.59 -7.12 -8.65
CA ARG A 113 -2.97 -6.21 -9.61
C ARG A 113 -1.53 -5.84 -9.21
N CYS A 114 -1.24 -5.64 -7.92
CA CYS A 114 0.13 -5.48 -7.42
C CYS A 114 0.99 -6.72 -7.75
N LYS A 115 0.44 -7.91 -7.54
CA LYS A 115 1.12 -9.18 -7.84
C LYS A 115 1.43 -9.36 -9.33
N GLU A 116 0.50 -8.98 -10.21
CA GLU A 116 0.73 -8.97 -11.66
C GLU A 116 1.84 -7.99 -12.04
N THR A 117 1.79 -6.77 -11.48
CA THR A 117 2.81 -5.74 -11.72
C THR A 117 4.19 -6.21 -11.23
N ALA A 118 4.28 -6.79 -10.05
CA ALA A 118 5.52 -7.34 -9.51
C ALA A 118 6.14 -8.41 -10.42
N ARG A 119 5.30 -9.28 -11.00
CA ARG A 119 5.76 -10.27 -11.99
C ARG A 119 6.27 -9.65 -13.28
N GLN A 120 5.56 -8.65 -13.81
CA GLN A 120 5.96 -7.90 -15.01
C GLN A 120 7.28 -7.17 -14.81
N LEU A 121 7.55 -6.69 -13.60
CA LEU A 121 8.80 -6.05 -13.20
C LEU A 121 9.90 -7.04 -12.78
N HIS A 122 9.66 -8.34 -12.94
CA HIS A 122 10.59 -9.41 -12.60
C HIS A 122 11.07 -9.40 -11.14
N CYS A 123 10.23 -8.90 -10.22
CA CYS A 123 10.54 -8.95 -8.79
C CYS A 123 10.52 -10.38 -8.28
N LYS A 124 11.46 -10.72 -7.41
CA LYS A 124 11.57 -12.04 -6.78
C LYS A 124 10.43 -12.30 -5.80
N ASN A 125 10.03 -11.28 -5.07
CA ASN A 125 9.00 -11.34 -4.05
C ASN A 125 8.26 -10.01 -3.91
N MET A 126 7.14 -10.05 -3.21
CA MET A 126 6.44 -8.89 -2.68
C MET A 126 6.55 -8.92 -1.16
N ASP A 127 6.77 -7.76 -0.53
CA ASP A 127 6.65 -7.64 0.91
C ASP A 127 6.02 -6.31 1.35
N LEU A 128 5.69 -6.23 2.62
CA LEU A 128 5.11 -5.06 3.25
C LEU A 128 5.37 -5.08 4.76
N GLY A 129 5.22 -3.93 5.39
CA GLY A 129 5.17 -3.82 6.84
C GLY A 129 3.72 -3.64 7.31
N VAL A 130 3.31 -4.38 8.32
CA VAL A 130 2.00 -4.22 8.96
C VAL A 130 2.17 -4.15 10.47
N PHE A 131 1.52 -3.18 11.11
CA PHE A 131 1.55 -3.07 12.57
C PHE A 131 0.74 -4.19 13.23
N SER A 132 1.26 -4.74 14.33
CA SER A 132 0.64 -5.87 15.04
C SER A 132 -0.75 -5.57 15.59
N PHE A 133 -1.11 -4.30 15.81
CA PHE A 133 -2.46 -3.92 16.21
C PHE A 133 -3.48 -4.04 15.07
N ASN A 134 -3.04 -3.95 13.80
CA ASN A 134 -3.92 -3.97 12.64
C ASN A 134 -4.27 -5.42 12.24
N ARG A 135 -5.05 -6.08 13.09
CA ARG A 135 -5.43 -7.49 12.91
C ARG A 135 -6.20 -7.74 11.62
N ASP A 136 -7.04 -6.80 11.21
CA ASP A 136 -7.81 -6.93 9.96
C ASP A 136 -6.89 -6.94 8.73
N ALA A 137 -5.86 -6.08 8.71
CA ALA A 137 -4.89 -6.07 7.62
C ALA A 137 -4.03 -7.35 7.62
N ILE A 138 -3.58 -7.82 8.79
CA ILE A 138 -2.84 -9.08 8.91
C ILE A 138 -3.66 -10.23 8.33
N ALA A 139 -4.90 -10.40 8.79
CA ALA A 139 -5.81 -11.44 8.30
C ALA A 139 -6.08 -11.33 6.79
N PHE A 140 -6.21 -10.10 6.26
CA PHE A 140 -6.36 -9.86 4.84
C PHE A 140 -5.14 -10.35 4.04
N TYR A 141 -3.92 -9.99 4.46
CA TYR A 141 -2.70 -10.39 3.75
C TYR A 141 -2.45 -11.91 3.85
N GLU A 142 -2.71 -12.52 5.01
CA GLU A 142 -2.66 -13.98 5.16
C GLU A 142 -3.66 -14.68 4.23
N HIS A 143 -4.89 -14.16 4.11
CA HIS A 143 -5.89 -14.66 3.16
C HIS A 143 -5.46 -14.49 1.70
N CYS A 144 -4.66 -13.48 1.38
CA CYS A 144 -4.03 -13.30 0.06
C CYS A 144 -2.82 -14.22 -0.17
N GLY A 145 -2.43 -15.04 0.81
CA GLY A 145 -1.33 -15.99 0.72
C GLY A 145 0.03 -15.45 1.17
N MET A 146 0.07 -14.31 1.85
CA MET A 146 1.30 -13.81 2.46
C MET A 146 1.58 -14.53 3.78
N THR A 147 2.87 -14.66 4.11
CA THR A 147 3.34 -15.23 5.36
C THR A 147 4.27 -14.25 6.07
N GLU A 148 4.30 -14.30 7.39
CA GLU A 148 5.23 -13.50 8.17
C GLU A 148 6.67 -13.86 7.83
N ARG A 149 7.50 -12.86 7.49
CA ARG A 149 8.93 -13.04 7.18
C ARG A 149 9.83 -12.59 8.32
N THR A 150 9.47 -11.50 9.00
CA THR A 150 10.29 -10.89 10.05
C THR A 150 9.39 -10.31 11.14
N ARG A 151 9.94 -10.16 12.34
CA ARG A 151 9.34 -9.40 13.44
C ARG A 151 10.19 -8.21 13.78
N ARG A 152 9.57 -7.06 13.98
CA ARG A 152 10.19 -5.88 14.56
C ARG A 152 9.78 -5.80 16.03
N MET A 153 10.76 -5.76 16.91
CA MET A 153 10.56 -5.62 18.37
C MET A 153 10.93 -4.22 18.80
N GLU A 154 10.27 -3.70 19.83
CA GLU A 154 10.60 -2.41 20.42
C GLU A 154 10.66 -2.52 21.95
N TYR A 155 11.40 -1.63 22.58
CA TYR A 155 11.46 -1.45 24.03
C TYR A 155 11.31 0.03 24.32
N THR A 156 10.35 0.40 25.17
CA THR A 156 10.14 1.79 25.57
C THR A 156 11.08 2.13 26.75
N LEU A 157 11.87 3.20 26.59
CA LEU A 157 12.79 3.71 27.62
C LEU A 157 12.10 4.69 28.55
#